data_6f26262b2938049a6b16ff57421d8cf3
#
_entry.id   6f26262b2938049a6b16ff57421d8cf3
#
_cell.length_a   1.000
_cell.length_b   1.000
_cell.length_c   1.000
_cell.angle_alpha   90.00
_cell.angle_beta   90.00
_cell.angle_gamma   90.00
#
_symmetry.space_group_name_H-M   'P 1'
#
loop_
_entity.id
_entity.type
_entity.pdbx_description
1 polymer ?
#
loop_
_entity_poly.entity_id
_entity_poly.type
_entity_poly.pdbx_seq_one_letter_code
_entity_poly.pdbx_strand_id
1 'polypeptide(L)'
;MLTTIKKWVTGVALIKQIAIGLVIGIVIALFFQPVIPVVKIFGDLFVKALKGVAPILVFFLVMNAMAQKKENAENSIQPIIELYMIATFCASLVGVGMSFLFPTTLNLTVAPDAKLAPPSGIVEVLHSLILSVVDNPVSALMHANYIGILAWAVILGIALRSTAGEATRNCLNDLAGAITKM
;
A
#
# COMPACT_ATOMS: atom_id res chain seq x y z
N MET A 1 -23.50 -8.64 -25.93
CA MET A 1 -22.52 -7.55 -25.85
C MET A 1 -21.72 -7.58 -24.54
N LEU A 2 -22.36 -7.68 -23.38
CA LEU A 2 -21.71 -7.80 -22.07
C LEU A 2 -20.79 -9.04 -21.91
N THR A 3 -21.17 -10.18 -22.49
CA THR A 3 -20.38 -11.42 -22.46
C THR A 3 -19.10 -11.34 -23.28
N THR A 4 -19.10 -10.58 -24.37
CA THR A 4 -17.92 -10.37 -25.24
C THR A 4 -16.91 -9.44 -24.56
N ILE A 5 -17.38 -8.38 -23.89
CA ILE A 5 -16.53 -7.46 -23.11
C ILE A 5 -15.90 -8.21 -21.93
N LYS A 6 -16.68 -9.05 -21.22
CA LYS A 6 -16.15 -9.87 -20.12
C LYS A 6 -15.07 -10.84 -20.59
N LYS A 7 -15.24 -11.47 -21.74
CA LYS A 7 -14.25 -12.39 -22.32
C LYS A 7 -12.96 -11.68 -22.78
N TRP A 8 -13.10 -10.43 -23.23
CA TRP A 8 -11.95 -9.60 -23.62
C TRP A 8 -11.17 -9.09 -22.40
N VAL A 9 -11.87 -8.68 -21.36
CA VAL A 9 -11.28 -8.22 -20.08
C VAL A 9 -10.59 -9.36 -19.34
N THR A 10 -11.14 -10.58 -19.35
CA THR A 10 -10.53 -11.74 -18.66
C THR A 10 -9.41 -12.43 -19.45
N GLY A 11 -9.33 -12.23 -20.77
CA GLY A 11 -8.32 -12.84 -21.64
C GLY A 11 -7.04 -12.03 -21.85
N VAL A 12 -7.04 -10.74 -21.48
CA VAL A 12 -5.89 -9.85 -21.65
C VAL A 12 -5.12 -9.72 -20.34
N ALA A 13 -3.79 -9.89 -20.40
CA ALA A 13 -2.95 -9.71 -19.21
C ALA A 13 -3.19 -8.34 -18.57
N LEU A 14 -3.28 -8.30 -17.23
CA LEU A 14 -3.60 -7.10 -16.44
C LEU A 14 -2.76 -5.88 -16.84
N ILE A 15 -1.46 -6.10 -17.12
CA ILE A 15 -0.53 -5.05 -17.55
C ILE A 15 -0.99 -4.38 -18.85
N LYS A 16 -1.51 -5.15 -19.82
CA LYS A 16 -2.02 -4.59 -21.07
C LYS A 16 -3.28 -3.75 -20.85
N GLN A 17 -4.16 -4.17 -19.94
CA GLN A 17 -5.36 -3.40 -19.59
C GLN A 17 -4.99 -2.05 -18.96
N ILE A 18 -4.01 -2.04 -18.05
CA ILE A 18 -3.50 -0.82 -17.43
C ILE A 18 -2.88 0.11 -18.49
N ALA A 19 -2.06 -0.43 -19.40
CA ALA A 19 -1.46 0.35 -20.49
C ALA A 19 -2.51 0.99 -21.41
N ILE A 20 -3.53 0.23 -21.80
CA ILE A 20 -4.64 0.73 -22.61
C ILE A 20 -5.42 1.82 -21.86
N GLY A 21 -5.73 1.61 -20.58
CA GLY A 21 -6.42 2.60 -19.75
C GLY A 21 -5.62 3.90 -19.61
N LEU A 22 -4.31 3.81 -19.47
CA LEU A 22 -3.42 4.97 -19.40
C LEU A 22 -3.42 5.76 -20.72
N VAL A 23 -3.30 5.09 -21.87
CA VAL A 23 -3.36 5.73 -23.20
C VAL A 23 -4.71 6.43 -23.40
N ILE A 24 -5.83 5.76 -23.07
CA ILE A 24 -7.18 6.35 -23.15
C ILE A 24 -7.28 7.58 -22.25
N GLY A 25 -6.76 7.50 -21.02
CA GLY A 25 -6.75 8.62 -20.07
C GLY A 25 -5.99 9.85 -20.62
N ILE A 26 -4.83 9.62 -21.24
CA ILE A 26 -4.05 10.70 -21.88
C ILE A 26 -4.82 11.33 -23.04
N VAL A 27 -5.44 10.52 -23.91
CA VAL A 27 -6.23 11.01 -25.03
C VAL A 27 -7.41 11.86 -24.56
N ILE A 28 -8.14 11.41 -23.52
CA ILE A 28 -9.24 12.18 -22.92
C ILE A 28 -8.72 13.49 -22.34
N ALA A 29 -7.59 13.47 -21.64
CA ALA A 29 -7.02 14.67 -21.03
C ALA A 29 -6.60 15.73 -22.06
N LEU A 30 -6.12 15.32 -23.23
CA LEU A 30 -5.67 16.22 -24.28
C LEU A 30 -6.80 16.75 -25.18
N PHE A 31 -7.78 15.90 -25.50
CA PHE A 31 -8.80 16.23 -26.51
C PHE A 31 -10.18 16.49 -25.96
N PHE A 32 -10.51 16.01 -24.74
CA PHE A 32 -11.86 16.07 -24.17
C PHE A 32 -11.88 16.70 -22.78
N GLN A 33 -11.31 17.89 -22.65
CA GLN A 33 -11.24 18.64 -21.37
C GLN A 33 -12.55 18.73 -20.59
N PRO A 34 -13.74 18.94 -21.20
CA PRO A 34 -15.00 19.02 -20.45
C PRO A 34 -15.39 17.71 -19.73
N VAL A 35 -14.85 16.56 -20.15
CA VAL A 35 -15.17 15.23 -19.59
C VAL A 35 -14.26 14.90 -18.38
N ILE A 36 -13.16 15.62 -18.22
CA ILE A 36 -12.17 15.37 -17.16
C ILE A 36 -12.80 15.34 -15.75
N PRO A 37 -13.67 16.28 -15.34
CA PRO A 37 -14.25 16.25 -13.99
C PRO A 37 -15.04 14.97 -13.71
N VAL A 38 -15.76 14.45 -14.70
CA VAL A 38 -16.54 13.21 -14.56
C VAL A 38 -15.64 11.99 -14.44
N VAL A 39 -14.61 11.88 -15.28
CA VAL A 39 -13.64 10.78 -15.24
C VAL A 39 -12.85 10.81 -13.94
N LYS A 40 -12.50 11.99 -13.45
CA LYS A 40 -11.79 12.19 -12.19
C LYS A 40 -12.57 11.64 -11.00
N ILE A 41 -13.90 11.79 -10.95
CA ILE A 41 -14.74 11.23 -9.86
C ILE A 41 -14.54 9.72 -9.74
N PHE A 42 -14.52 8.99 -10.86
CA PHE A 42 -14.29 7.54 -10.85
C PHE A 42 -12.87 7.18 -10.38
N GLY A 43 -11.87 7.96 -10.80
CA GLY A 43 -10.49 7.81 -10.33
C GLY A 43 -10.36 8.05 -8.82
N ASP A 44 -10.95 9.14 -8.33
CA ASP A 44 -10.95 9.50 -6.90
C ASP A 44 -11.70 8.46 -6.07
N LEU A 45 -12.82 7.94 -6.57
CA LEU A 45 -13.58 6.87 -5.92
C LEU A 45 -12.73 5.60 -5.80
N PHE A 46 -12.08 5.20 -6.88
CA PHE A 46 -11.22 4.01 -6.91
C PHE A 46 -10.06 4.14 -5.93
N VAL A 47 -9.36 5.27 -5.95
CA VAL A 47 -8.23 5.53 -5.04
C VAL A 47 -8.68 5.57 -3.58
N LYS A 48 -9.84 6.19 -3.29
CA LYS A 48 -10.42 6.22 -1.94
C LYS A 48 -10.82 4.83 -1.46
N ALA A 49 -11.41 4.01 -2.33
CA ALA A 49 -11.76 2.63 -2.00
C ALA A 49 -10.51 1.81 -1.66
N LEU A 50 -9.44 1.89 -2.48
CA LEU A 50 -8.17 1.22 -2.19
C LEU A 50 -7.56 1.69 -0.87
N LYS A 51 -7.50 3.00 -0.63
CA LYS A 51 -6.98 3.56 0.62
C LYS A 51 -7.80 3.14 1.84
N GLY A 52 -9.11 2.94 1.69
CA GLY A 52 -9.98 2.48 2.78
C GLY A 52 -9.75 1.02 3.15
N VAL A 53 -9.49 0.17 2.16
CA VAL A 53 -9.27 -1.28 2.39
C VAL A 53 -7.84 -1.60 2.83
N ALA A 54 -6.85 -0.84 2.34
CA ALA A 54 -5.44 -1.15 2.53
C ALA A 54 -5.01 -1.30 4.01
N PRO A 55 -5.40 -0.44 4.97
CA PRO A 55 -5.02 -0.59 6.37
C PRO A 55 -5.52 -1.90 6.98
N ILE A 56 -6.78 -2.24 6.71
CA ILE A 56 -7.41 -3.46 7.21
C ILE A 56 -6.77 -4.69 6.59
N LEU A 57 -6.52 -4.66 5.29
CA LEU A 57 -5.88 -5.74 4.55
C LEU A 57 -4.48 -6.02 5.10
N VAL A 58 -3.65 -4.99 5.26
CA VAL A 58 -2.29 -5.15 5.80
C VAL A 58 -2.33 -5.71 7.22
N PHE A 59 -3.21 -5.19 8.09
CA PHE A 59 -3.35 -5.65 9.46
C PHE A 59 -3.67 -7.16 9.53
N PHE A 60 -4.73 -7.60 8.85
CA PHE A 60 -5.15 -9.01 8.91
C PHE A 60 -4.20 -9.95 8.20
N LEU A 61 -3.61 -9.56 7.07
CA LEU A 61 -2.64 -10.39 6.36
C LEU A 61 -1.37 -10.63 7.19
N VAL A 62 -0.81 -9.57 7.77
CA VAL A 62 0.41 -9.70 8.58
C VAL A 62 0.13 -10.44 9.88
N MET A 63 -0.98 -10.14 10.55
CA MET A 63 -1.39 -10.84 11.77
C MET A 63 -1.60 -12.34 11.50
N ASN A 64 -2.30 -12.70 10.42
CA ASN A 64 -2.49 -14.09 10.01
C ASN A 64 -1.15 -14.77 9.67
N ALA A 65 -0.29 -14.11 8.90
CA ALA A 65 1.02 -14.64 8.54
C ALA A 65 1.88 -14.94 9.79
N MET A 66 1.85 -14.08 10.81
CA MET A 66 2.56 -14.28 12.06
C MET A 66 1.94 -15.38 12.94
N ALA A 67 0.60 -15.46 12.99
CA ALA A 67 -0.13 -16.48 13.76
C ALA A 67 0.02 -17.89 13.16
N GLN A 68 0.15 -18.00 11.83
CA GLN A 68 0.28 -19.29 11.11
C GLN A 68 1.73 -19.80 11.02
N LYS A 69 2.73 -18.98 11.34
CA LYS A 69 4.14 -19.34 11.18
C LYS A 69 4.50 -20.54 12.09
N LYS A 70 4.86 -21.67 11.49
CA LYS A 70 5.38 -22.85 12.22
C LYS A 70 6.76 -22.53 12.81
N GLU A 71 7.06 -23.09 14.00
CA GLU A 71 8.32 -22.84 14.72
C GLU A 71 9.57 -23.22 13.92
N ASN A 72 9.45 -24.16 12.99
CA ASN A 72 10.56 -24.70 12.20
C ASN A 72 10.70 -24.09 10.80
N ALA A 73 10.07 -22.95 10.50
CA ALA A 73 10.29 -22.24 9.25
C ALA A 73 11.60 -21.45 9.33
N GLU A 74 12.71 -22.18 9.48
CA GLU A 74 14.05 -21.60 9.43
C GLU A 74 14.39 -21.11 8.03
N ASN A 75 15.04 -19.93 7.98
CA ASN A 75 15.92 -19.44 6.91
C ASN A 75 15.33 -18.81 5.64
N SER A 76 14.01 -18.64 5.49
CA SER A 76 13.51 -17.96 4.30
C SER A 76 13.39 -16.43 4.43
N ILE A 77 13.64 -15.88 5.62
CA ILE A 77 13.46 -14.42 5.87
C ILE A 77 14.68 -13.62 5.40
N GLN A 78 15.88 -14.15 5.58
CA GLN A 78 17.12 -13.44 5.22
C GLN A 78 17.19 -13.08 3.73
N PRO A 79 16.99 -14.01 2.76
CA PRO A 79 17.02 -13.64 1.35
C PRO A 79 15.90 -12.67 0.94
N ILE A 80 14.75 -12.70 1.62
CA ILE A 80 13.67 -11.75 1.37
C ILE A 80 14.08 -10.34 1.80
N ILE A 81 14.71 -10.20 2.98
CA ILE A 81 15.21 -8.90 3.47
C ILE A 81 16.30 -8.37 2.55
N GLU A 82 17.24 -9.20 2.15
CA GLU A 82 18.32 -8.81 1.22
C GLU A 82 17.76 -8.34 -0.12
N LEU A 83 16.83 -9.09 -0.70
CA LEU A 83 16.18 -8.72 -1.96
C LEU A 83 15.41 -7.40 -1.82
N TYR A 84 14.70 -7.21 -0.70
CA TYR A 84 13.96 -5.98 -0.43
C TYR A 84 14.90 -4.77 -0.31
N MET A 85 16.00 -4.91 0.40
CA MET A 85 17.01 -3.85 0.53
C MET A 85 17.61 -3.47 -0.81
N ILE A 86 18.00 -4.46 -1.62
CA ILE A 86 18.55 -4.23 -2.96
C ILE A 86 17.50 -3.55 -3.86
N ALA A 87 16.25 -4.04 -3.87
CA ALA A 87 15.19 -3.47 -4.69
C ALA A 87 14.88 -2.02 -4.30
N THR A 88 14.84 -1.71 -2.99
CA THR A 88 14.61 -0.36 -2.48
C THR A 88 15.76 0.57 -2.86
N PHE A 89 17.00 0.11 -2.76
CA PHE A 89 18.17 0.89 -3.16
C PHE A 89 18.16 1.17 -4.67
N CYS A 90 17.88 0.16 -5.49
CA CYS A 90 17.76 0.34 -6.95
C CYS A 90 16.64 1.31 -7.31
N ALA A 91 15.46 1.20 -6.66
CA ALA A 91 14.34 2.11 -6.88
C ALA A 91 14.72 3.56 -6.53
N SER A 92 15.44 3.76 -5.42
CA SER A 92 15.94 5.08 -5.01
C SER A 92 16.92 5.67 -6.03
N LEU A 93 17.86 4.86 -6.53
CA LEU A 93 18.81 5.28 -7.58
C LEU A 93 18.08 5.70 -8.86
N VAL A 94 17.08 4.93 -9.28
CA VAL A 94 16.26 5.27 -10.45
C VAL A 94 15.51 6.58 -10.21
N GLY A 95 14.89 6.76 -9.04
CA GLY A 95 14.16 7.98 -8.69
C GLY A 95 15.07 9.22 -8.73
N VAL A 96 16.25 9.14 -8.11
CA VAL A 96 17.25 10.22 -8.14
C VAL A 96 17.75 10.47 -9.56
N GLY A 97 18.08 9.40 -10.31
CA GLY A 97 18.53 9.51 -11.69
C GLY A 97 17.51 10.18 -12.59
N MET A 98 16.23 9.83 -12.46
CA MET A 98 15.14 10.46 -13.21
C MET A 98 14.96 11.93 -12.85
N SER A 99 15.15 12.29 -11.57
CA SER A 99 15.11 13.68 -11.13
C SER A 99 16.21 14.54 -11.75
N PHE A 100 17.40 13.99 -12.00
CA PHE A 100 18.47 14.68 -12.72
C PHE A 100 18.22 14.76 -14.22
N LEU A 101 17.61 13.74 -14.82
CA LEU A 101 17.31 13.74 -16.26
C LEU A 101 16.14 14.66 -16.62
N PHE A 102 15.18 14.79 -15.73
CA PHE A 102 13.97 15.61 -15.91
C PHE A 102 13.81 16.61 -14.75
N PRO A 103 14.67 17.63 -14.65
CA PRO A 103 14.56 18.62 -13.58
C PRO A 103 13.25 19.40 -13.75
N THR A 104 12.32 19.20 -12.81
CA THR A 104 11.06 19.95 -12.76
C THR A 104 11.10 20.93 -11.60
N THR A 105 10.91 22.22 -11.88
CA THR A 105 10.71 23.24 -10.84
C THR A 105 9.27 23.17 -10.35
N LEU A 106 9.08 22.68 -9.13
CA LEU A 106 7.77 22.69 -8.48
C LEU A 106 7.52 24.07 -7.88
N ASN A 107 6.61 24.83 -8.46
CA ASN A 107 6.08 26.05 -7.84
C ASN A 107 5.08 25.64 -6.76
N LEU A 108 5.59 25.38 -5.55
CA LEU A 108 4.75 25.08 -4.39
C LEU A 108 4.11 26.36 -3.89
N THR A 109 2.82 26.56 -4.17
CA THR A 109 2.01 27.53 -3.44
C THR A 109 1.71 26.91 -2.06
N VAL A 110 2.54 27.26 -1.08
CA VAL A 110 2.33 26.81 0.31
C VAL A 110 1.08 27.53 0.83
N ALA A 111 0.04 26.76 1.20
CA ALA A 111 -1.10 27.32 1.92
C ALA A 111 -0.59 27.93 3.25
N PRO A 112 -1.08 29.10 3.69
CA PRO A 112 -0.55 29.82 4.86
C PRO A 112 -0.57 29.00 6.17
N ASP A 113 -1.40 27.99 6.25
CA ASP A 113 -1.59 27.13 7.45
C ASP A 113 -0.87 25.76 7.38
N ALA A 114 -0.15 25.48 6.32
CA ALA A 114 0.59 24.24 6.21
C ALA A 114 1.90 24.34 7.02
N LYS A 115 1.91 23.84 8.24
CA LYS A 115 3.13 23.59 9.04
C LYS A 115 3.95 22.44 8.42
N LEU A 116 4.24 22.51 7.14
CA LEU A 116 5.11 21.59 6.43
C LEU A 116 6.57 22.12 6.51
N ALA A 117 7.11 22.15 7.74
CA ALA A 117 8.55 22.25 7.87
C ALA A 117 9.13 20.90 7.44
N PRO A 118 10.03 20.84 6.44
CA PRO A 118 10.74 19.60 6.16
C PRO A 118 11.51 19.19 7.42
N PRO A 119 11.64 17.88 7.73
CA PRO A 119 12.35 17.43 8.90
C PRO A 119 13.78 17.98 8.89
N SER A 120 14.22 18.53 10.00
CA SER A 120 15.51 19.21 10.14
C SER A 120 16.71 18.25 10.03
N GLY A 121 16.48 16.92 10.08
CA GLY A 121 17.50 15.92 9.93
C GLY A 121 17.00 14.48 10.14
N ILE A 122 17.90 13.54 9.90
CA ILE A 122 17.64 12.09 10.06
C ILE A 122 17.14 11.73 11.47
N VAL A 123 17.63 12.42 12.50
CA VAL A 123 17.25 12.16 13.90
C VAL A 123 15.78 12.44 14.14
N GLU A 124 15.25 13.53 13.58
CA GLU A 124 13.84 13.88 13.70
C GLU A 124 12.93 12.87 12.97
N VAL A 125 13.37 12.42 11.78
CA VAL A 125 12.69 11.35 11.05
C VAL A 125 12.65 10.05 11.85
N LEU A 126 13.78 9.62 12.40
CA LEU A 126 13.86 8.41 13.24
C LEU A 126 12.98 8.52 14.49
N HIS A 127 13.00 9.68 15.15
CA HIS A 127 12.15 9.93 16.32
C HIS A 127 10.66 9.82 15.97
N SER A 128 10.22 10.44 14.87
CA SER A 128 8.83 10.35 14.41
C SER A 128 8.43 8.92 14.02
N LEU A 129 9.34 8.15 13.40
CA LEU A 129 9.11 6.74 13.07
C LEU A 129 8.94 5.88 14.33
N ILE A 130 9.80 6.06 15.33
CA ILE A 130 9.72 5.32 16.61
C ILE A 130 8.39 5.63 17.32
N LEU A 131 7.99 6.88 17.36
CA LEU A 131 6.70 7.28 17.96
C LEU A 131 5.51 6.70 17.18
N SER A 132 5.62 6.60 15.85
CA SER A 132 4.58 6.00 15.01
C SER A 132 4.36 4.50 15.28
N VAL A 133 5.39 3.79 15.78
CA VAL A 133 5.27 2.38 16.19
C VAL A 133 4.36 2.21 17.40
N VAL A 134 4.41 3.16 18.35
CA VAL A 134 3.71 3.09 19.65
C VAL A 134 2.33 3.76 19.60
N ASP A 135 1.81 4.06 18.42
CA ASP A 135 0.48 4.64 18.25
C ASP A 135 -0.62 3.66 18.69
N ASN A 136 -1.78 4.20 19.08
CA ASN A 136 -2.95 3.39 19.40
C ASN A 136 -3.39 2.57 18.18
N PRO A 137 -3.66 1.25 18.28
CA PRO A 137 -3.99 0.41 17.14
C PRO A 137 -5.22 0.88 16.36
N VAL A 138 -6.24 1.43 17.06
CA VAL A 138 -7.43 1.98 16.40
C VAL A 138 -7.09 3.27 15.67
N SER A 139 -6.32 4.16 16.29
CA SER A 139 -5.82 5.39 15.67
C SER A 139 -4.96 5.08 14.44
N ALA A 140 -4.05 4.12 14.55
CA ALA A 140 -3.20 3.69 13.45
C ALA A 140 -4.03 3.20 12.24
N LEU A 141 -5.09 2.43 12.47
CA LEU A 141 -6.00 1.98 11.41
C LEU A 141 -6.80 3.15 10.80
N MET A 142 -7.32 4.07 11.62
CA MET A 142 -8.11 5.22 11.17
C MET A 142 -7.29 6.20 10.32
N HIS A 143 -6.04 6.45 10.70
CA HIS A 143 -5.16 7.40 10.03
C HIS A 143 -4.20 6.76 9.02
N ALA A 144 -4.35 5.45 8.76
CA ALA A 144 -3.48 4.68 7.88
C ALA A 144 -1.98 4.81 8.24
N ASN A 145 -1.67 4.80 9.54
CA ASN A 145 -0.30 4.73 10.04
C ASN A 145 0.22 3.30 9.87
N TYR A 146 0.77 2.99 8.70
CA TYR A 146 1.20 1.61 8.36
C TYR A 146 2.28 1.07 9.28
N ILE A 147 3.11 1.90 9.87
CA ILE A 147 4.16 1.47 10.83
C ILE A 147 3.51 0.95 12.11
N GLY A 148 2.56 1.72 12.66
CA GLY A 148 1.78 1.29 13.82
C GLY A 148 0.92 0.06 13.52
N ILE A 149 0.27 0.01 12.34
CA ILE A 149 -0.52 -1.15 11.90
C ILE A 149 0.34 -2.42 11.85
N LEU A 150 1.52 -2.35 11.24
CA LEU A 150 2.45 -3.48 11.15
C LEU A 150 2.93 -3.92 12.53
N ALA A 151 3.31 -2.98 13.40
CA ALA A 151 3.76 -3.29 14.76
C ALA A 151 2.68 -4.05 15.54
N TRP A 152 1.45 -3.55 15.56
CA TRP A 152 0.33 -4.21 16.23
C TRP A 152 -0.06 -5.53 15.60
N ALA A 153 -0.03 -5.64 14.26
CA ALA A 153 -0.31 -6.89 13.56
C ALA A 153 0.72 -7.98 13.91
N VAL A 154 1.99 -7.62 14.02
CA VAL A 154 3.07 -8.55 14.43
C VAL A 154 2.90 -8.94 15.90
N ILE A 155 2.70 -8.00 16.81
CA ILE A 155 2.53 -8.28 18.25
C ILE A 155 1.34 -9.21 18.49
N LEU A 156 0.17 -8.88 17.92
CA LEU A 156 -1.03 -9.69 18.05
C LEU A 156 -0.86 -11.05 17.35
N GLY A 157 -0.23 -11.09 16.18
CA GLY A 157 0.04 -12.34 15.47
C GLY A 157 0.94 -13.28 16.25
N ILE A 158 1.99 -12.78 16.90
CA ILE A 158 2.87 -13.57 17.77
C ILE A 158 2.11 -14.05 19.01
N ALA A 159 1.32 -13.20 19.65
CA ALA A 159 0.49 -13.56 20.79
C ALA A 159 -0.52 -14.67 20.42
N LEU A 160 -1.20 -14.54 19.29
CA LEU A 160 -2.14 -15.54 18.79
C LEU A 160 -1.45 -16.86 18.42
N ARG A 161 -0.21 -16.80 17.94
CA ARG A 161 0.56 -18.02 17.65
C ARG A 161 0.71 -18.94 18.84
N SER A 162 0.89 -18.39 20.04
CA SER A 162 1.06 -19.14 21.28
C SER A 162 -0.26 -19.52 21.97
N THR A 163 -1.31 -18.70 21.79
CA THR A 163 -2.56 -18.83 22.56
C THR A 163 -3.75 -19.34 21.73
N ALA A 164 -3.73 -19.14 20.39
CA ALA A 164 -4.87 -19.47 19.55
C ALA A 164 -4.98 -20.97 19.25
N GLY A 165 -6.16 -21.53 19.50
CA GLY A 165 -6.53 -22.86 19.01
C GLY A 165 -6.78 -22.88 17.50
N GLU A 166 -6.96 -24.08 16.94
CA GLU A 166 -7.17 -24.27 15.49
C GLU A 166 -8.38 -23.49 14.95
N ALA A 167 -9.48 -23.43 15.70
CA ALA A 167 -10.68 -22.72 15.29
C ALA A 167 -10.39 -21.22 15.08
N THR A 168 -9.63 -20.58 15.98
CA THR A 168 -9.25 -19.16 15.87
C THR A 168 -8.30 -18.93 14.71
N ARG A 169 -7.34 -19.82 14.48
CA ARG A 169 -6.41 -19.74 13.34
C ARG A 169 -7.15 -19.88 12.01
N ASN A 170 -8.11 -20.78 11.91
CA ASN A 170 -8.93 -20.94 10.72
C ASN A 170 -9.79 -19.69 10.47
N CYS A 171 -10.41 -19.12 11.51
CA CYS A 171 -11.16 -17.90 11.41
C CYS A 171 -10.30 -16.72 10.90
N LEU A 172 -9.07 -16.57 11.41
CA LEU A 172 -8.13 -15.55 10.93
C LEU A 172 -7.76 -15.77 9.47
N ASN A 173 -7.54 -17.01 9.06
CA ASN A 173 -7.22 -17.35 7.68
C ASN A 173 -8.40 -17.03 6.74
N ASP A 174 -9.61 -17.34 7.16
CA ASP A 174 -10.83 -17.05 6.40
C ASP A 174 -11.06 -15.54 6.26
N LEU A 175 -10.84 -14.78 7.34
CA LEU A 175 -10.91 -13.31 7.32
C LEU A 175 -9.85 -12.71 6.39
N ALA A 176 -8.61 -13.15 6.49
CA ALA A 176 -7.52 -12.70 5.60
C ALA A 176 -7.83 -13.05 4.14
N GLY A 177 -8.38 -14.24 3.89
CA GLY A 177 -8.81 -14.68 2.57
C GLY A 177 -9.99 -13.88 2.02
N ALA A 178 -10.97 -13.54 2.86
CA ALA A 178 -12.11 -12.72 2.48
C ALA A 178 -11.69 -11.30 2.09
N ILE A 179 -10.85 -10.67 2.91
CA ILE A 179 -10.35 -9.30 2.65
C ILE A 179 -9.47 -9.27 1.38
N THR A 180 -8.71 -10.32 1.12
CA THR A 180 -7.89 -10.41 -0.11
C THR A 180 -8.73 -10.50 -1.38
N LYS A 181 -9.97 -11.00 -1.28
CA LYS A 181 -10.90 -11.12 -2.42
C LYS A 181 -11.76 -9.86 -2.66
N MET A 182 -11.73 -8.90 -1.75
CA MET A 182 -12.41 -7.60 -1.92
C MET A 182 -11.72 -6.74 -2.97
#